data_b194a298f9ba3599774d7f98df8b290f
#
_entry.id   b194a298f9ba3599774d7f98df8b290f
#
_cell.length_a   1.000
_cell.length_b   1.000
_cell.length_c   1.000
_cell.angle_alpha   90.00
_cell.angle_beta   90.00
_cell.angle_gamma   90.00
#
_symmetry.space_group_name_H-M   'P 1'
#
loop_
_entity.id
_entity.type
_entity.pdbx_description
1 polymer ?
#
loop_
_entity_poly.entity_id
_entity_poly.type
_entity_poly.pdbx_seq_one_letter_code
_entity_poly.pdbx_strand_id
1 'polypeptide(L)'
;MLVDLHMHSYYSDGSFSPCEVVELAKQKGLGFISITDHNTIEAHEEFELACQQLGMKYVLGVELDCVFGERSVHLLAYDFKVNEEFAAIIKKSRHQLDQMGVDLIKIMEKEYDHISLADYEGYTYDRRLGGFKGIHYLHDRGFTENVMDGLKIYRDYEVFYSNYDFPTVEEAIKHIHICGGKAVLAHPGKYYRNSTMEEVITDFEKLLASEIDGIECYYPIHSEELTACCVHFCEEHDLMITVGCDCHGEMSKKENEYIMGCIKKDETELKLKF
;
A
#
# COMPACT_ATOMS: atom_id res chain seq x y z
N MET A 1 -16.73 -16.98 0.00
CA MET A 1 -15.28 -17.37 0.04
C MET A 1 -14.49 -16.36 0.82
N LEU A 2 -13.41 -16.77 1.51
CA LEU A 2 -12.56 -15.84 2.25
C LEU A 2 -11.84 -14.87 1.30
N VAL A 3 -11.73 -13.61 1.72
CA VAL A 3 -11.22 -12.50 0.90
C VAL A 3 -10.01 -11.84 1.55
N ASP A 4 -9.01 -11.46 0.74
CA ASP A 4 -7.90 -10.59 1.10
C ASP A 4 -7.49 -9.78 -0.13
N LEU A 5 -7.78 -8.48 -0.10
CA LEU A 5 -7.61 -7.60 -1.27
C LEU A 5 -6.40 -6.67 -1.16
N HIS A 6 -5.53 -6.84 -0.13
CA HIS A 6 -4.40 -5.97 0.08
C HIS A 6 -3.15 -6.77 0.47
N MET A 7 -2.33 -7.06 -0.52
CA MET A 7 -1.09 -7.82 -0.37
C MET A 7 -0.02 -7.27 -1.32
N HIS A 8 1.25 -7.43 -0.93
CA HIS A 8 2.40 -6.93 -1.69
C HIS A 8 3.28 -8.07 -2.19
N SER A 9 3.84 -7.87 -3.38
CA SER A 9 4.86 -8.73 -3.96
C SER A 9 6.24 -8.06 -3.97
N TYR A 10 7.27 -8.77 -4.41
CA TYR A 10 8.62 -8.24 -4.56
C TYR A 10 8.75 -7.17 -5.67
N TYR A 11 7.68 -6.89 -6.43
CA TYR A 11 7.66 -5.78 -7.38
C TYR A 11 7.57 -4.42 -6.69
N SER A 12 7.09 -4.38 -5.45
CA SER A 12 7.21 -3.20 -4.56
C SER A 12 8.14 -3.50 -3.38
N ASP A 13 7.60 -3.87 -2.26
CA ASP A 13 8.31 -4.04 -0.99
C ASP A 13 7.93 -5.33 -0.25
N GLY A 14 7.12 -6.19 -0.86
CA GLY A 14 6.92 -7.56 -0.40
C GLY A 14 8.11 -8.47 -0.70
N SER A 15 8.14 -9.67 -0.11
CA SER A 15 9.24 -10.63 -0.28
C SER A 15 8.91 -11.82 -1.17
N PHE A 16 7.64 -12.01 -1.54
CA PHE A 16 7.20 -13.12 -2.38
C PHE A 16 6.98 -12.69 -3.84
N SER A 17 7.21 -13.60 -4.78
CA SER A 17 6.73 -13.42 -6.15
C SER A 17 5.19 -13.43 -6.19
N PRO A 18 4.56 -12.84 -7.21
CA PRO A 18 3.11 -12.95 -7.40
C PRO A 18 2.61 -14.40 -7.39
N CYS A 19 3.34 -15.32 -8.00
CA CYS A 19 3.01 -16.75 -8.00
C CYS A 19 3.02 -17.32 -6.57
N GLU A 20 4.04 -17.04 -5.77
CA GLU A 20 4.14 -17.49 -4.37
C GLU A 20 3.02 -16.88 -3.50
N VAL A 21 2.63 -15.61 -3.75
CA VAL A 21 1.48 -14.98 -3.06
C VAL A 21 0.20 -15.76 -3.35
N VAL A 22 -0.08 -16.09 -4.62
CA VAL A 22 -1.29 -16.84 -5.01
C VAL A 22 -1.29 -18.27 -4.44
N GLU A 23 -0.15 -18.97 -4.49
CA GLU A 23 -0.01 -20.31 -3.91
C GLU A 23 -0.26 -20.32 -2.40
N LEU A 24 0.34 -19.35 -1.68
CA LEU A 24 0.17 -19.22 -0.24
C LEU A 24 -1.27 -18.82 0.12
N ALA A 25 -1.88 -17.91 -0.62
CA ALA A 25 -3.28 -17.53 -0.44
C ALA A 25 -4.22 -18.73 -0.56
N LYS A 26 -4.01 -19.56 -1.58
CA LYS A 26 -4.76 -20.80 -1.76
C LYS A 26 -4.55 -21.78 -0.61
N GLN A 27 -3.31 -21.99 -0.15
CA GLN A 27 -3.00 -22.83 1.00
C GLN A 27 -3.69 -22.35 2.29
N LYS A 28 -3.86 -21.04 2.44
CA LYS A 28 -4.54 -20.43 3.59
C LYS A 28 -6.08 -20.42 3.47
N GLY A 29 -6.61 -20.93 2.36
CA GLY A 29 -8.05 -21.05 2.12
C GLY A 29 -8.70 -19.73 1.65
N LEU A 30 -7.92 -18.75 1.21
CA LEU A 30 -8.44 -17.57 0.53
C LEU A 30 -8.99 -17.98 -0.83
N GLY A 31 -10.07 -17.34 -1.25
CA GLY A 31 -10.72 -17.63 -2.53
C GLY A 31 -10.85 -16.42 -3.45
N PHE A 32 -10.73 -15.20 -2.91
CA PHE A 32 -10.73 -13.96 -3.69
C PHE A 32 -9.62 -13.04 -3.17
N ILE A 33 -8.70 -12.65 -4.06
CA ILE A 33 -7.46 -11.97 -3.70
C ILE A 33 -7.10 -10.82 -4.64
N SER A 34 -6.26 -9.91 -4.15
CA SER A 34 -5.57 -8.89 -4.96
C SER A 34 -4.12 -8.73 -4.52
N ILE A 35 -3.23 -8.46 -5.46
CA ILE A 35 -1.92 -7.84 -5.20
C ILE A 35 -2.05 -6.35 -5.52
N THR A 36 -1.59 -5.52 -4.59
CA THR A 36 -1.71 -4.06 -4.64
C THR A 36 -0.36 -3.40 -4.37
N ASP A 37 0.65 -3.79 -5.13
CA ASP A 37 2.02 -3.28 -4.99
C ASP A 37 2.07 -1.73 -5.01
N HIS A 38 2.93 -1.14 -4.18
CA HIS A 38 3.11 0.30 -4.10
C HIS A 38 3.58 0.90 -5.42
N ASN A 39 2.75 1.77 -6.01
CA ASN A 39 3.05 2.57 -7.19
C ASN A 39 3.64 1.78 -8.36
N THR A 40 3.19 0.53 -8.54
CA THR A 40 3.57 -0.30 -9.69
C THR A 40 2.49 -1.32 -10.02
N ILE A 41 2.40 -1.67 -11.29
CA ILE A 41 1.51 -2.71 -11.81
C ILE A 41 2.31 -3.84 -12.50
N GLU A 42 3.63 -3.87 -12.29
CA GLU A 42 4.52 -4.83 -12.92
C GLU A 42 4.20 -6.29 -12.55
N ALA A 43 3.55 -6.50 -11.38
CA ALA A 43 3.12 -7.82 -10.92
C ALA A 43 1.91 -8.39 -11.67
N HIS A 44 1.12 -7.55 -12.38
CA HIS A 44 -0.21 -7.92 -12.86
C HIS A 44 -0.23 -9.14 -13.78
N GLU A 45 0.65 -9.19 -14.78
CA GLU A 45 0.69 -10.31 -15.72
C GLU A 45 1.01 -11.64 -15.03
N GLU A 46 2.03 -11.67 -14.19
CA GLU A 46 2.41 -12.87 -13.43
C GLU A 46 1.31 -13.28 -12.45
N PHE A 47 0.72 -12.31 -11.75
CA PHE A 47 -0.37 -12.54 -10.80
C PHE A 47 -1.61 -13.11 -11.47
N GLU A 48 -2.05 -12.53 -12.59
CA GLU A 48 -3.20 -12.98 -13.36
C GLU A 48 -3.01 -14.42 -13.86
N LEU A 49 -1.83 -14.73 -14.43
CA LEU A 49 -1.50 -16.07 -14.90
C LEU A 49 -1.52 -17.09 -13.76
N ALA A 50 -0.95 -16.76 -12.60
CA ALA A 50 -0.95 -17.63 -11.42
C ALA A 50 -2.37 -17.87 -10.90
N CYS A 51 -3.22 -16.84 -10.83
CA CYS A 51 -4.61 -16.96 -10.42
C CYS A 51 -5.41 -17.86 -11.37
N GLN A 52 -5.24 -17.69 -12.69
CA GLN A 52 -5.91 -18.51 -13.69
C GLN A 52 -5.48 -19.98 -13.59
N GLN A 53 -4.20 -20.27 -13.43
CA GLN A 53 -3.66 -21.62 -13.28
C GLN A 53 -4.17 -22.33 -12.03
N LEU A 54 -4.35 -21.59 -10.94
CA LEU A 54 -4.79 -22.14 -9.66
C LEU A 54 -6.31 -22.03 -9.43
N GLY A 55 -7.06 -21.43 -10.38
CA GLY A 55 -8.52 -21.26 -10.28
C GLY A 55 -8.90 -20.33 -9.11
N MET A 56 -8.12 -19.28 -8.86
CA MET A 56 -8.39 -18.27 -7.85
C MET A 56 -9.20 -17.12 -8.45
N LYS A 57 -10.20 -16.63 -7.70
CA LYS A 57 -10.85 -15.35 -8.04
C LYS A 57 -9.90 -14.23 -7.67
N TYR A 58 -9.78 -13.23 -8.54
CA TYR A 58 -8.89 -12.10 -8.33
C TYR A 58 -9.47 -10.80 -8.88
N VAL A 59 -8.95 -9.69 -8.40
CA VAL A 59 -9.07 -8.36 -9.00
C VAL A 59 -7.68 -7.75 -9.09
N LEU A 60 -7.36 -7.08 -10.19
CA LEU A 60 -6.12 -6.35 -10.33
C LEU A 60 -6.18 -5.06 -9.51
N GLY A 61 -5.12 -4.77 -8.77
CA GLY A 61 -5.04 -3.61 -7.90
C GLY A 61 -3.67 -2.94 -7.90
N VAL A 62 -3.61 -1.74 -7.36
CA VAL A 62 -2.38 -1.01 -7.06
C VAL A 62 -2.63 -0.15 -5.82
N GLU A 63 -1.64 -0.05 -4.94
CA GLU A 63 -1.66 0.91 -3.84
C GLU A 63 -0.88 2.16 -4.23
N LEU A 64 -1.57 3.30 -4.27
CA LEU A 64 -0.99 4.60 -4.63
C LEU A 64 -0.65 5.41 -3.39
N ASP A 65 0.58 5.88 -3.30
CA ASP A 65 0.95 6.91 -2.34
C ASP A 65 0.36 8.25 -2.77
N CYS A 66 -0.42 8.88 -1.89
CA CYS A 66 -1.13 10.13 -2.13
C CYS A 66 -0.98 11.09 -0.95
N VAL A 67 -1.35 12.34 -1.17
CA VAL A 67 -1.50 13.34 -0.11
C VAL A 67 -2.97 13.73 0.05
N PHE A 68 -3.39 13.86 1.32
CA PHE A 68 -4.72 14.32 1.72
C PHE A 68 -4.58 15.42 2.78
N GLY A 69 -4.68 16.67 2.36
CA GLY A 69 -4.28 17.80 3.18
C GLY A 69 -2.79 17.72 3.53
N GLU A 70 -2.48 17.66 4.82
CA GLU A 70 -1.10 17.52 5.31
C GLU A 70 -0.68 16.06 5.56
N ARG A 71 -1.58 15.10 5.34
CA ARG A 71 -1.34 13.67 5.61
C ARG A 71 -0.87 12.97 4.35
N SER A 72 0.08 12.05 4.50
CA SER A 72 0.27 10.98 3.51
C SER A 72 -0.78 9.91 3.76
N VAL A 73 -1.44 9.47 2.70
CA VAL A 73 -2.42 8.40 2.72
C VAL A 73 -2.19 7.48 1.53
N HIS A 74 -2.72 6.27 1.60
CA HIS A 74 -2.68 5.38 0.46
C HIS A 74 -4.10 5.14 -0.08
N LEU A 75 -4.21 5.05 -1.41
CA LEU A 75 -5.41 4.66 -2.10
C LEU A 75 -5.20 3.32 -2.81
N LEU A 76 -6.08 2.38 -2.54
CA LEU A 76 -6.18 1.14 -3.32
C LEU A 76 -7.04 1.40 -4.55
N ALA A 77 -6.45 1.25 -5.72
CA ALA A 77 -7.20 1.27 -6.97
C ALA A 77 -7.46 -0.17 -7.42
N TYR A 78 -8.69 -0.49 -7.82
CA TYR A 78 -9.09 -1.81 -8.25
C TYR A 78 -9.83 -1.77 -9.58
N ASP A 79 -9.82 -2.90 -10.32
CA ASP A 79 -10.63 -3.16 -11.54
C ASP A 79 -10.53 -2.06 -12.59
N PHE A 80 -9.33 -1.56 -12.83
CA PHE A 80 -9.06 -0.49 -13.80
C PHE A 80 -8.40 -1.01 -15.07
N LYS A 81 -8.57 -0.26 -16.16
CA LYS A 81 -7.83 -0.45 -17.40
C LYS A 81 -6.84 0.70 -17.57
N VAL A 82 -5.56 0.41 -17.37
CA VAL A 82 -4.51 1.43 -17.43
C VAL A 82 -4.53 2.16 -18.77
N ASN A 83 -4.58 3.49 -18.70
CA ASN A 83 -4.33 4.40 -19.81
C ASN A 83 -3.00 5.15 -19.58
N GLU A 84 -2.57 5.95 -20.55
CA GLU A 84 -1.31 6.70 -20.48
C GLU A 84 -1.27 7.69 -19.30
N GLU A 85 -2.40 8.34 -18.99
CA GLU A 85 -2.49 9.32 -17.90
C GLU A 85 -2.38 8.66 -16.53
N PHE A 86 -3.08 7.55 -16.31
CA PHE A 86 -2.99 6.82 -15.05
C PHE A 86 -1.61 6.14 -14.87
N ALA A 87 -1.04 5.61 -15.95
CA ALA A 87 0.35 5.12 -15.93
C ALA A 87 1.34 6.22 -15.53
N ALA A 88 1.11 7.46 -15.98
CA ALA A 88 1.94 8.60 -15.58
C ALA A 88 1.80 8.95 -14.09
N ILE A 89 0.60 8.87 -13.51
CA ILE A 89 0.36 9.04 -12.06
C ILE A 89 1.12 7.97 -11.25
N ILE A 90 0.95 6.69 -11.61
CA ILE A 90 1.66 5.58 -10.96
C ILE A 90 3.18 5.81 -11.01
N LYS A 91 3.70 6.14 -12.19
CA LYS A 91 5.14 6.40 -12.38
C LYS A 91 5.62 7.64 -11.62
N LYS A 92 4.80 8.70 -11.56
CA LYS A 92 5.10 9.91 -10.78
C LYS A 92 5.25 9.56 -9.30
N SER A 93 4.27 8.84 -8.72
CA SER A 93 4.33 8.43 -7.30
C SER A 93 5.55 7.56 -7.01
N ARG A 94 5.85 6.59 -7.87
CA ARG A 94 7.06 5.77 -7.74
C ARG A 94 8.33 6.61 -7.74
N HIS A 95 8.43 7.56 -8.69
CA HIS A 95 9.59 8.46 -8.76
C HIS A 95 9.76 9.32 -7.51
N GLN A 96 8.67 9.80 -6.90
CA GLN A 96 8.75 10.56 -5.66
C GLN A 96 9.30 9.71 -4.50
N LEU A 97 8.85 8.46 -4.36
CA LEU A 97 9.40 7.52 -3.37
C LEU A 97 10.90 7.28 -3.57
N ASP A 98 11.32 7.01 -4.81
CA ASP A 98 12.74 6.82 -5.13
C ASP A 98 13.55 8.08 -4.83
N GLN A 99 13.00 9.28 -5.11
CA GLN A 99 13.64 10.56 -4.84
C GLN A 99 13.82 10.83 -3.34
N MET A 100 12.89 10.38 -2.49
CA MET A 100 13.06 10.48 -1.03
C MET A 100 14.34 9.78 -0.57
N GLY A 101 14.65 8.60 -1.10
CA GLY A 101 15.88 7.88 -0.80
C GLY A 101 17.12 8.64 -1.29
N VAL A 102 17.09 9.16 -2.51
CA VAL A 102 18.17 9.96 -3.09
C VAL A 102 18.46 11.19 -2.24
N ASP A 103 17.44 11.91 -1.83
CA ASP A 103 17.61 13.17 -1.07
C ASP A 103 18.08 12.92 0.36
N LEU A 104 17.61 11.83 1.01
CA LEU A 104 18.15 11.41 2.30
C LEU A 104 19.66 11.16 2.20
N ILE A 105 20.11 10.40 1.20
CA ILE A 105 21.53 10.08 1.05
C ILE A 105 22.36 11.33 0.71
N LYS A 106 21.85 12.26 -0.09
CA LYS A 106 22.50 13.56 -0.34
C LYS A 106 22.69 14.41 0.94
N ILE A 107 21.80 14.28 1.90
CA ILE A 107 21.97 14.95 3.20
C ILE A 107 23.03 14.21 4.01
N MET A 108 22.92 12.90 4.14
CA MET A 108 23.79 12.08 4.96
C MET A 108 25.25 12.02 4.47
N GLU A 109 25.50 12.07 3.15
CA GLU A 109 26.88 12.07 2.61
C GLU A 109 27.72 13.28 3.05
N LYS A 110 27.08 14.37 3.54
CA LYS A 110 27.77 15.54 4.07
C LYS A 110 28.26 15.32 5.52
N GLU A 111 27.70 14.32 6.18
CA GLU A 111 27.95 14.05 7.60
C GLU A 111 28.79 12.78 7.81
N TYR A 112 28.75 11.84 6.85
CA TYR A 112 29.34 10.50 6.98
C TYR A 112 30.19 10.14 5.77
N ASP A 113 31.50 10.01 5.95
CA ASP A 113 32.47 9.72 4.88
C ASP A 113 32.27 8.38 4.17
N HIS A 114 31.53 7.44 4.79
CA HIS A 114 31.23 6.11 4.24
C HIS A 114 29.87 6.01 3.55
N ILE A 115 29.18 7.16 3.37
CA ILE A 115 27.94 7.32 2.60
C ILE A 115 28.27 8.16 1.37
N SER A 116 27.77 7.76 0.20
CA SER A 116 27.81 8.58 -1.00
C SER A 116 26.61 8.33 -1.90
N LEU A 117 26.17 9.37 -2.58
CA LEU A 117 25.10 9.26 -3.57
C LEU A 117 25.49 8.30 -4.71
N ALA A 118 26.73 8.39 -5.19
CA ALA A 118 27.23 7.52 -6.26
C ALA A 118 27.20 6.02 -5.87
N ASP A 119 27.56 5.69 -4.62
CA ASP A 119 27.46 4.34 -4.10
C ASP A 119 25.99 3.91 -3.94
N TYR A 120 25.13 4.79 -3.47
CA TYR A 120 23.70 4.54 -3.36
C TYR A 120 23.04 4.30 -4.72
N GLU A 121 23.38 5.09 -5.75
CA GLU A 121 22.84 4.90 -7.10
C GLU A 121 23.18 3.52 -7.68
N GLY A 122 24.41 3.04 -7.43
CA GLY A 122 24.87 1.71 -7.84
C GLY A 122 24.44 0.56 -6.94
N TYR A 123 23.91 0.85 -5.75
CA TYR A 123 23.51 -0.16 -4.79
C TYR A 123 22.27 -0.95 -5.24
N THR A 124 22.32 -2.25 -5.04
CA THR A 124 21.21 -3.19 -5.27
C THR A 124 21.06 -4.12 -4.09
N TYR A 125 19.86 -4.61 -3.85
CA TYR A 125 19.58 -5.63 -2.83
C TYR A 125 18.70 -6.73 -3.44
N ASP A 126 18.65 -7.88 -2.80
CA ASP A 126 17.75 -8.95 -3.19
C ASP A 126 16.31 -8.59 -2.83
N ARG A 127 15.46 -8.35 -3.84
CA ARG A 127 14.05 -7.99 -3.65
C ARG A 127 13.27 -9.00 -2.80
N ARG A 128 13.70 -10.25 -2.76
CA ARG A 128 13.10 -11.29 -1.90
C ARG A 128 13.29 -11.04 -0.39
N LEU A 129 14.11 -10.08 -0.02
CA LEU A 129 14.20 -9.60 1.36
C LEU A 129 13.02 -8.69 1.74
N GLY A 130 12.24 -8.20 0.76
CA GLY A 130 11.20 -7.19 0.95
C GLY A 130 11.77 -5.81 1.25
N GLY A 131 10.89 -4.84 1.51
CA GLY A 131 11.29 -3.46 1.76
C GLY A 131 11.79 -2.74 0.51
N PHE A 132 12.52 -1.65 0.69
CA PHE A 132 12.99 -0.82 -0.42
C PHE A 132 14.47 -0.40 -0.27
N LYS A 133 15.04 0.04 -1.38
CA LYS A 133 16.48 0.32 -1.54
C LYS A 133 17.08 1.14 -0.41
N GLY A 134 16.40 2.22 0.01
CA GLY A 134 16.94 3.14 1.01
C GLY A 134 17.17 2.50 2.36
N ILE A 135 16.21 1.73 2.87
CA ILE A 135 16.36 1.08 4.20
C ILE A 135 17.41 -0.02 4.18
N HIS A 136 17.53 -0.78 3.07
CA HIS A 136 18.58 -1.78 2.93
C HIS A 136 19.97 -1.14 2.84
N TYR A 137 20.11 -0.06 2.07
CA TYR A 137 21.37 0.68 2.00
C TYR A 137 21.82 1.17 3.36
N LEU A 138 20.93 1.78 4.14
CA LEU A 138 21.23 2.27 5.49
C LEU A 138 21.63 1.14 6.43
N HIS A 139 20.90 0.02 6.37
CA HIS A 139 21.20 -1.16 7.18
C HIS A 139 22.60 -1.73 6.86
N ASP A 140 22.91 -1.92 5.58
CA ASP A 140 24.19 -2.45 5.13
C ASP A 140 25.37 -1.51 5.40
N ARG A 141 25.10 -0.24 5.61
CA ARG A 141 26.10 0.75 6.05
C ARG A 141 26.18 0.89 7.58
N GLY A 142 25.45 0.05 8.33
CA GLY A 142 25.53 -0.03 9.79
C GLY A 142 24.77 1.06 10.56
N PHE A 143 23.84 1.76 9.91
CA PHE A 143 23.02 2.79 10.58
C PHE A 143 21.89 2.19 11.41
N THR A 144 21.49 0.96 11.15
CA THR A 144 20.39 0.30 11.84
C THR A 144 20.69 -1.16 12.13
N GLU A 145 20.16 -1.67 13.24
CA GLU A 145 20.24 -3.10 13.58
C GLU A 145 19.24 -3.94 12.79
N ASN A 146 18.10 -3.35 12.42
CA ASN A 146 17.07 -3.98 11.60
C ASN A 146 16.78 -3.11 10.38
N VAL A 147 16.47 -3.73 9.25
CA VAL A 147 16.18 -3.04 7.99
C VAL A 147 15.06 -2.00 8.16
N MET A 148 13.96 -2.35 8.82
CA MET A 148 12.80 -1.47 9.01
C MET A 148 13.08 -0.23 9.90
N ASP A 149 14.10 -0.28 10.74
CA ASP A 149 14.53 0.88 11.52
C ASP A 149 15.03 2.03 10.64
N GLY A 150 15.39 1.75 9.38
CA GLY A 150 15.73 2.75 8.38
C GLY A 150 14.65 3.81 8.18
N LEU A 151 13.36 3.47 8.34
CA LEU A 151 12.26 4.45 8.29
C LEU A 151 12.36 5.55 9.35
N LYS A 152 12.99 5.28 10.51
CA LYS A 152 13.23 6.28 11.54
C LYS A 152 14.21 7.33 11.06
N ILE A 153 15.22 6.92 10.28
CA ILE A 153 16.25 7.82 9.73
C ILE A 153 15.61 8.81 8.76
N TYR A 154 14.71 8.38 7.88
CA TYR A 154 13.96 9.30 7.02
C TYR A 154 13.27 10.40 7.82
N ARG A 155 12.65 10.05 8.94
CA ARG A 155 11.97 10.98 9.84
C ARG A 155 12.95 11.91 10.56
N ASP A 156 14.08 11.39 11.05
CA ASP A 156 15.09 12.14 11.77
C ASP A 156 15.76 13.19 10.87
N TYR A 157 15.83 12.96 9.57
CA TYR A 157 16.32 13.88 8.55
C TYR A 157 15.22 14.69 7.87
N GLU A 158 14.00 14.67 8.41
CA GLU A 158 12.84 15.44 7.94
C GLU A 158 12.48 15.16 6.46
N VAL A 159 12.75 13.93 5.98
CA VAL A 159 12.36 13.47 4.64
C VAL A 159 10.93 12.94 4.72
N PHE A 160 9.95 13.84 4.51
CA PHE A 160 8.52 13.54 4.61
C PHE A 160 7.85 13.59 3.26
N TYR A 161 6.74 12.89 3.10
CA TYR A 161 5.91 12.92 1.89
C TYR A 161 5.48 14.33 1.49
N SER A 162 5.21 15.21 2.46
CA SER A 162 4.83 16.60 2.23
C SER A 162 5.93 17.45 1.54
N ASN A 163 7.16 16.95 1.47
CA ASN A 163 8.25 17.59 0.75
C ASN A 163 8.26 17.27 -0.76
N TYR A 164 7.38 16.37 -1.21
CA TYR A 164 7.38 15.80 -2.56
C TYR A 164 6.04 15.97 -3.25
N ASP A 165 6.05 15.97 -4.59
CA ASP A 165 4.88 16.18 -5.43
C ASP A 165 4.13 14.85 -5.69
N PHE A 166 3.64 14.21 -4.62
CA PHE A 166 2.72 13.10 -4.73
C PHE A 166 1.35 13.59 -5.24
N PRO A 167 0.58 12.74 -5.95
CA PRO A 167 -0.78 13.10 -6.34
C PRO A 167 -1.65 13.37 -5.12
N THR A 168 -2.57 14.30 -5.22
CA THR A 168 -3.63 14.43 -4.21
C THR A 168 -4.60 13.26 -4.33
N VAL A 169 -5.35 12.99 -3.26
CA VAL A 169 -6.40 11.97 -3.27
C VAL A 169 -7.43 12.24 -4.37
N GLU A 170 -7.84 13.50 -4.54
CA GLU A 170 -8.80 13.91 -5.58
C GLU A 170 -8.26 13.67 -7.00
N GLU A 171 -6.97 13.97 -7.22
CA GLU A 171 -6.31 13.73 -8.50
C GLU A 171 -6.25 12.23 -8.79
N ALA A 172 -5.85 11.42 -7.80
CA ALA A 172 -5.76 9.98 -7.95
C ALA A 172 -7.13 9.34 -8.22
N ILE A 173 -8.16 9.67 -7.43
CA ILE A 173 -9.55 9.18 -7.62
C ILE A 173 -10.03 9.48 -9.04
N LYS A 174 -9.85 10.73 -9.50
CA LYS A 174 -10.26 11.13 -10.85
C LYS A 174 -9.63 10.24 -11.93
N HIS A 175 -8.33 9.98 -11.83
CA HIS A 175 -7.64 9.14 -12.83
C HIS A 175 -8.02 7.66 -12.72
N ILE A 176 -8.26 7.15 -11.52
CA ILE A 176 -8.80 5.80 -11.30
C ILE A 176 -10.16 5.66 -11.99
N HIS A 177 -11.07 6.64 -11.82
CA HIS A 177 -12.40 6.63 -12.43
C HIS A 177 -12.36 6.74 -13.96
N ILE A 178 -11.48 7.58 -14.53
CA ILE A 178 -11.27 7.66 -15.98
C ILE A 178 -10.87 6.29 -16.56
N CYS A 179 -10.16 5.48 -15.77
CA CYS A 179 -9.78 4.12 -16.14
C CYS A 179 -10.86 3.06 -15.85
N GLY A 180 -12.04 3.47 -15.38
CA GLY A 180 -13.16 2.59 -15.01
C GLY A 180 -12.97 1.87 -13.68
N GLY A 181 -11.90 2.20 -12.93
CA GLY A 181 -11.55 1.57 -11.68
C GLY A 181 -12.34 2.09 -10.47
N LYS A 182 -12.03 1.51 -9.31
CA LYS A 182 -12.60 1.82 -8.00
C LYS A 182 -11.50 2.30 -7.06
N ALA A 183 -11.72 3.42 -6.39
CA ALA A 183 -10.80 4.02 -5.42
C ALA A 183 -11.26 3.72 -3.98
N VAL A 184 -10.40 3.11 -3.18
CA VAL A 184 -10.68 2.71 -1.80
C VAL A 184 -9.60 3.27 -0.87
N LEU A 185 -9.98 3.92 0.22
CA LEU A 185 -9.03 4.37 1.24
C LEU A 185 -8.40 3.15 1.92
N ALA A 186 -7.08 3.02 1.84
CA ALA A 186 -6.33 1.95 2.50
C ALA A 186 -6.22 2.21 4.02
N HIS A 187 -6.26 1.15 4.80
CA HIS A 187 -5.89 1.07 6.23
C HIS A 187 -6.04 2.37 7.08
N PRO A 188 -7.25 2.92 7.27
CA PRO A 188 -7.46 4.12 8.08
C PRO A 188 -6.76 4.10 9.46
N GLY A 189 -6.63 2.94 10.08
CA GLY A 189 -5.94 2.77 11.35
C GLY A 189 -4.47 3.20 11.39
N LYS A 190 -3.79 3.28 10.23
CA LYS A 190 -2.44 3.84 10.15
C LYS A 190 -2.44 5.36 10.34
N TYR A 191 -3.49 6.05 9.91
CA TYR A 191 -3.57 7.51 9.90
C TYR A 191 -4.25 8.11 11.13
N TYR A 192 -5.23 7.39 11.70
CA TYR A 192 -6.13 7.91 12.73
C TYR A 192 -5.88 7.35 14.12
N ARG A 193 -4.67 6.84 14.42
CA ARG A 193 -4.31 6.24 15.73
C ARG A 193 -4.60 7.14 16.93
N ASN A 194 -4.47 8.45 16.76
CA ASN A 194 -4.63 9.45 17.82
C ASN A 194 -5.78 10.42 17.53
N SER A 195 -6.64 10.12 16.57
CA SER A 195 -7.77 10.97 16.17
C SER A 195 -9.04 10.55 16.90
N THR A 196 -9.91 11.51 17.14
CA THR A 196 -11.26 11.24 17.59
C THR A 196 -12.12 10.71 16.43
N MET A 197 -13.19 9.98 16.72
CA MET A 197 -14.10 9.52 15.66
C MET A 197 -14.78 10.67 14.90
N GLU A 198 -14.97 11.84 15.54
CA GLU A 198 -15.47 13.05 14.87
C GLU A 198 -14.50 13.55 13.80
N GLU A 199 -13.20 13.57 14.09
CA GLU A 199 -12.15 13.91 13.10
C GLU A 199 -12.09 12.89 11.96
N VAL A 200 -12.22 11.60 12.27
CA VAL A 200 -12.27 10.52 11.26
C VAL A 200 -13.45 10.73 10.32
N ILE A 201 -14.65 10.95 10.86
CA ILE A 201 -15.87 11.17 10.06
C ILE A 201 -15.73 12.44 9.21
N THR A 202 -15.19 13.52 9.77
CA THR A 202 -14.96 14.78 9.03
C THR A 202 -14.05 14.55 7.81
N ASP A 203 -13.02 13.75 7.94
CA ASP A 203 -12.13 13.42 6.82
C ASP A 203 -12.82 12.47 5.82
N PHE A 204 -13.61 11.50 6.30
CA PHE A 204 -14.40 10.62 5.42
C PHE A 204 -15.45 11.41 4.61
N GLU A 205 -16.08 12.44 5.17
CA GLU A 205 -16.98 13.35 4.44
C GLU A 205 -16.26 14.10 3.30
N LYS A 206 -15.00 14.52 3.53
CA LYS A 206 -14.19 15.15 2.46
C LYS A 206 -13.85 14.13 1.37
N LEU A 207 -13.48 12.89 1.75
CA LEU A 207 -13.22 11.82 0.79
C LEU A 207 -14.49 11.46 -0.01
N LEU A 208 -15.65 11.45 0.63
CA LEU A 208 -16.95 11.27 -0.03
C LEU A 208 -17.21 12.38 -1.04
N ALA A 209 -16.90 13.63 -0.70
CA ALA A 209 -17.02 14.77 -1.62
C ALA A 209 -16.05 14.68 -2.81
N SER A 210 -14.95 13.93 -2.67
CA SER A 210 -14.00 13.59 -3.74
C SER A 210 -14.40 12.33 -4.52
N GLU A 211 -15.60 11.80 -4.29
CA GLU A 211 -16.18 10.63 -4.97
C GLU A 211 -15.43 9.32 -4.72
N ILE A 212 -14.88 9.11 -3.51
CA ILE A 212 -14.26 7.83 -3.14
C ILE A 212 -15.28 6.70 -3.22
N ASP A 213 -14.87 5.52 -3.72
CA ASP A 213 -15.76 4.36 -3.89
C ASP A 213 -15.87 3.50 -2.63
N GLY A 214 -14.90 3.54 -1.71
CA GLY A 214 -14.91 2.68 -0.53
C GLY A 214 -13.83 2.94 0.50
N ILE A 215 -13.87 2.14 1.56
CA ILE A 215 -12.89 2.16 2.65
C ILE A 215 -12.48 0.72 2.96
N GLU A 216 -11.20 0.48 3.23
CA GLU A 216 -10.73 -0.77 3.79
C GLU A 216 -11.12 -0.82 5.28
N CYS A 217 -12.34 -1.33 5.53
CA CYS A 217 -12.92 -1.33 6.86
C CYS A 217 -12.29 -2.36 7.79
N TYR A 218 -11.86 -3.50 7.23
CA TYR A 218 -11.26 -4.59 7.99
C TYR A 218 -9.77 -4.67 7.72
N TYR A 219 -8.97 -4.29 8.74
CA TYR A 219 -7.52 -4.24 8.66
C TYR A 219 -6.89 -4.62 10.02
N PRO A 220 -5.72 -5.28 10.09
CA PRO A 220 -5.20 -5.93 11.30
C PRO A 220 -5.11 -5.06 12.55
N ILE A 221 -4.75 -3.78 12.39
CA ILE A 221 -4.56 -2.85 13.53
C ILE A 221 -5.73 -1.90 13.78
N HIS A 222 -6.86 -2.12 13.11
CA HIS A 222 -8.07 -1.34 13.41
C HIS A 222 -8.61 -1.73 14.79
N SER A 223 -8.96 -0.72 15.61
CA SER A 223 -9.78 -0.96 16.78
C SER A 223 -11.19 -1.37 16.38
N GLU A 224 -11.92 -2.02 17.27
CA GLU A 224 -13.33 -2.34 17.05
C GLU A 224 -14.17 -1.08 16.78
N GLU A 225 -13.86 0.03 17.46
CA GLU A 225 -14.53 1.31 17.29
C GLU A 225 -14.28 1.90 15.89
N LEU A 226 -13.04 1.91 15.43
CA LEU A 226 -12.69 2.39 14.08
C LEU A 226 -13.32 1.50 12.99
N THR A 227 -13.25 0.17 13.15
CA THR A 227 -13.89 -0.77 12.24
C THR A 227 -15.40 -0.50 12.14
N ALA A 228 -16.08 -0.35 13.28
CA ALA A 228 -17.51 -0.04 13.31
C ALA A 228 -17.83 1.30 12.66
N CYS A 229 -17.00 2.33 12.89
CA CYS A 229 -17.13 3.64 12.25
C CYS A 229 -16.99 3.54 10.72
N CYS A 230 -15.96 2.85 10.22
CA CYS A 230 -15.74 2.65 8.78
C CYS A 230 -16.91 1.91 8.12
N VAL A 231 -17.37 0.81 8.73
CA VAL A 231 -18.49 0.01 8.22
C VAL A 231 -19.77 0.84 8.18
N HIS A 232 -20.12 1.53 9.28
CA HIS A 232 -21.32 2.35 9.38
C HIS A 232 -21.31 3.46 8.32
N PHE A 233 -20.20 4.17 8.18
CA PHE A 233 -20.06 5.22 7.18
C PHE A 233 -20.24 4.67 5.75
N CYS A 234 -19.62 3.53 5.43
CA CYS A 234 -19.78 2.90 4.12
C CYS A 234 -21.21 2.41 3.84
N GLU A 235 -21.90 1.89 4.86
CA GLU A 235 -23.30 1.46 4.73
C GLU A 235 -24.23 2.66 4.48
N GLU A 236 -24.06 3.75 5.22
CA GLU A 236 -24.89 4.98 5.11
C GLU A 236 -24.72 5.64 3.73
N HIS A 237 -23.51 5.64 3.17
CA HIS A 237 -23.21 6.34 1.91
C HIS A 237 -23.13 5.40 0.70
N ASP A 238 -23.57 4.15 0.83
CA ASP A 238 -23.50 3.13 -0.23
C ASP A 238 -22.09 2.92 -0.81
N LEU A 239 -21.03 3.00 0.04
CA LEU A 239 -19.66 2.78 -0.35
C LEU A 239 -19.27 1.29 -0.28
N MET A 240 -18.16 0.93 -0.91
CA MET A 240 -17.55 -0.39 -0.78
C MET A 240 -16.97 -0.60 0.61
N ILE A 241 -17.10 -1.84 1.12
CA ILE A 241 -16.48 -2.32 2.35
C ILE A 241 -15.49 -3.40 1.95
N THR A 242 -14.20 -3.14 2.12
CA THR A 242 -13.14 -4.09 1.77
C THR A 242 -12.38 -4.62 2.99
N VAL A 243 -11.57 -5.62 2.76
CA VAL A 243 -10.67 -6.26 3.74
C VAL A 243 -9.31 -6.49 3.11
N GLY A 244 -8.27 -6.21 3.87
CA GLY A 244 -6.90 -6.54 3.51
C GLY A 244 -6.01 -6.73 4.71
N CYS A 245 -4.98 -7.55 4.54
CA CYS A 245 -3.99 -7.79 5.59
C CYS A 245 -2.70 -7.00 5.41
N ASP A 246 -2.49 -6.37 4.25
CA ASP A 246 -1.27 -5.60 3.93
C ASP A 246 0.00 -6.45 4.10
N CYS A 247 -0.08 -7.69 3.63
CA CYS A 247 0.98 -8.68 3.83
C CYS A 247 2.18 -8.41 2.91
N HIS A 248 3.36 -8.23 3.50
CA HIS A 248 4.64 -8.07 2.81
C HIS A 248 5.51 -9.34 2.85
N GLY A 249 4.91 -10.50 3.08
CA GLY A 249 5.59 -11.79 3.09
C GLY A 249 6.40 -12.05 4.37
N GLU A 250 7.70 -12.41 4.22
CA GLU A 250 8.56 -12.73 5.37
C GLU A 250 8.81 -11.53 6.28
N MET A 251 8.76 -10.30 5.75
CA MET A 251 8.90 -9.09 6.55
C MET A 251 7.75 -8.95 7.56
N SER A 252 6.53 -9.22 7.14
CA SER A 252 5.33 -9.17 8.00
C SER A 252 5.37 -10.19 9.15
N LYS A 253 6.09 -11.31 8.99
CA LYS A 253 6.17 -12.35 10.04
C LYS A 253 6.83 -11.87 11.34
N LYS A 254 7.73 -10.90 11.25
CA LYS A 254 8.43 -10.36 12.44
C LYS A 254 7.50 -9.52 13.31
N GLU A 255 6.45 -8.95 12.72
CA GLU A 255 5.51 -8.06 13.40
C GLU A 255 4.26 -8.78 13.89
N ASN A 256 4.01 -10.05 13.49
CA ASN A 256 2.85 -10.90 13.81
C ASN A 256 1.46 -10.31 13.48
N GLU A 257 1.40 -9.11 12.88
CA GLU A 257 0.16 -8.37 12.65
C GLU A 257 -0.33 -8.48 11.22
N TYR A 258 0.57 -8.46 10.24
CA TYR A 258 0.25 -8.38 8.80
C TYR A 258 0.40 -9.73 8.09
N ILE A 259 -0.19 -10.77 8.66
CA ILE A 259 -0.10 -12.12 8.11
C ILE A 259 -1.23 -12.35 7.12
N MET A 260 -0.90 -12.80 5.91
CA MET A 260 -1.87 -13.12 4.86
C MET A 260 -3.07 -13.91 5.39
N GLY A 261 -4.26 -13.37 5.16
CA GLY A 261 -5.52 -13.94 5.60
C GLY A 261 -5.69 -14.02 7.13
N CYS A 262 -5.03 -13.14 7.91
CA CYS A 262 -5.23 -13.05 9.36
C CYS A 262 -6.66 -12.57 9.70
N ILE A 263 -7.29 -11.79 8.84
CA ILE A 263 -8.68 -11.38 8.97
C ILE A 263 -9.56 -12.35 8.17
N LYS A 264 -10.52 -12.98 8.85
CA LYS A 264 -11.43 -13.96 8.25
C LYS A 264 -12.75 -13.29 7.90
N LYS A 265 -12.83 -12.73 6.69
CA LYS A 265 -14.07 -12.18 6.13
C LYS A 265 -14.49 -12.96 4.91
N ASP A 266 -15.75 -13.38 4.90
CA ASP A 266 -16.37 -13.98 3.71
C ASP A 266 -16.83 -12.88 2.76
N GLU A 267 -16.80 -13.13 1.46
CA GLU A 267 -17.25 -12.20 0.43
C GLU A 267 -18.68 -11.67 0.69
N THR A 268 -19.53 -12.49 1.31
CA THR A 268 -20.91 -12.11 1.66
C THR A 268 -21.02 -11.13 2.83
N GLU A 269 -19.94 -10.92 3.58
CA GLU A 269 -19.85 -9.94 4.67
C GLU A 269 -19.28 -8.59 4.20
N LEU A 270 -18.91 -8.51 2.95
CA LEU A 270 -18.30 -7.33 2.31
C LEU A 270 -19.27 -6.70 1.32
N LYS A 271 -18.98 -5.44 0.94
CA LYS A 271 -19.73 -4.74 -0.08
C LYS A 271 -18.79 -4.39 -1.23
N LEU A 272 -18.61 -5.33 -2.13
CA LEU A 272 -17.72 -5.20 -3.28
C LEU A 272 -18.53 -4.82 -4.53
N LYS A 273 -17.98 -3.92 -5.37
CA LYS A 273 -18.64 -3.37 -6.56
C LYS A 273 -17.72 -3.47 -7.79
N PHE A 274 -17.07 -4.65 -7.95
CA PHE A 274 -16.26 -4.98 -9.11
C PHE A 274 -17.07 -5.80 -10.12
#